data_03353a6c53d808dac6a0fa3a726f9508
#
_entry.id   03353a6c53d808dac6a0fa3a726f9508
#
_cell.length_a   1.000
_cell.length_b   1.000
_cell.length_c   1.000
_cell.angle_alpha   90.00
_cell.angle_beta   90.00
_cell.angle_gamma   90.00
#
_symmetry.space_group_name_H-M   'P 1'
#
loop_
_entity.id
_entity.type
_entity.pdbx_description
1 polymer ?
#
loop_
_entity_poly.entity_id
_entity_poly.type
_entity_poly.pdbx_seq_one_letter_code
_entity_poly.pdbx_strand_id
1 'polypeptide(L)'
;MNKKALIGNALLLLTAIIWGTAFAAQRVGMDHIEPFPFGASRYVLATLVLIPIIKFFEAKEKKDPGYIPPTAEEAAVQRKYTIRGGITCGMALFVASSFQQIGIQYTSAGKTAFITALYIVLVPVFGLFLKKKVTWLTWVGVAISAVGLYLLCIKEDFTIEMGDFIVFLCSICFAIHILCCDHFTEKANPVKLSCIQFATACVLSWIAAFATETITIEGIMAAGFAIFYCGVFSAGVGYTLQMVAQKDTDPTIASLLMSLESVFGAVGGYFILHETMATKELIGCVVMFAAIIVAQIPLPEKK
;
A
#
# COMPACT_ATOMS: atom_id res chain seq x y z
N MET A 1 -22.00 4.89 -10.98
CA MET A 1 -20.58 4.57 -10.88
C MET A 1 -20.17 3.74 -12.10
N ASN A 2 -19.10 4.10 -12.80
CA ASN A 2 -18.61 3.36 -13.99
C ASN A 2 -18.11 1.97 -13.55
N LYS A 3 -18.33 0.92 -14.38
CA LYS A 3 -17.89 -0.46 -14.12
C LYS A 3 -16.38 -0.56 -13.76
N LYS A 4 -15.53 0.25 -14.41
CA LYS A 4 -14.09 0.31 -14.12
C LYS A 4 -13.80 0.82 -12.70
N ALA A 5 -14.48 1.90 -12.27
CA ALA A 5 -14.33 2.43 -10.92
C ALA A 5 -14.81 1.43 -9.86
N LEU A 6 -15.89 0.68 -10.14
CA LEU A 6 -16.34 -0.38 -9.21
C LEU A 6 -15.30 -1.50 -9.05
N ILE A 7 -14.70 -1.93 -10.17
CA ILE A 7 -13.62 -2.92 -10.14
C ILE A 7 -12.41 -2.37 -9.38
N GLY A 8 -11.99 -1.14 -9.66
CA GLY A 8 -10.88 -0.47 -8.96
C GLY A 8 -11.10 -0.43 -7.45
N ASN A 9 -12.31 -0.01 -7.02
CA ASN A 9 -12.67 0.01 -5.60
C ASN A 9 -12.63 -1.38 -4.95
N ALA A 10 -13.11 -2.42 -5.65
CA ALA A 10 -13.05 -3.80 -5.16
C ALA A 10 -11.60 -4.31 -5.01
N LEU A 11 -10.71 -3.97 -5.96
CA LEU A 11 -9.30 -4.31 -5.89
C LEU A 11 -8.61 -3.62 -4.72
N LEU A 12 -8.91 -2.34 -4.47
CA LEU A 12 -8.36 -1.57 -3.35
C LEU A 12 -8.88 -2.09 -2.00
N LEU A 13 -10.14 -2.50 -1.94
CA LEU A 13 -10.69 -3.14 -0.75
C LEU A 13 -9.98 -4.48 -0.45
N LEU A 14 -9.74 -5.30 -1.48
CA LEU A 14 -8.97 -6.53 -1.34
C LEU A 14 -7.52 -6.24 -0.89
N THR A 15 -6.91 -5.18 -1.42
CA THR A 15 -5.60 -4.70 -0.96
C THR A 15 -5.62 -4.37 0.53
N ALA A 16 -6.64 -3.62 0.99
CA ALA A 16 -6.79 -3.25 2.39
C ALA A 16 -6.95 -4.47 3.32
N ILE A 17 -7.68 -5.51 2.89
CA ILE A 17 -7.80 -6.78 3.64
C ILE A 17 -6.43 -7.45 3.78
N ILE A 18 -5.68 -7.55 2.67
CA ILE A 18 -4.36 -8.20 2.66
C ILE A 18 -3.38 -7.42 3.55
N TRP A 19 -3.38 -6.09 3.45
CA TRP A 19 -2.45 -5.27 4.22
C TRP A 19 -2.80 -5.18 5.70
N GLY A 20 -4.09 -5.18 6.04
CA GLY A 20 -4.52 -5.22 7.44
C GLY A 20 -3.94 -6.42 8.19
N THR A 21 -4.02 -7.60 7.57
CA THR A 21 -3.44 -8.82 8.16
C THR A 21 -1.90 -8.86 8.08
N ALA A 22 -1.28 -8.12 7.16
CA ALA A 22 0.17 -8.08 7.01
C ALA A 22 0.90 -7.37 8.16
N PHE A 23 0.27 -6.43 8.87
CA PHE A 23 0.90 -5.76 10.01
C PHE A 23 1.29 -6.74 11.13
N ALA A 24 0.41 -7.71 11.42
CA ALA A 24 0.71 -8.76 12.39
C ALA A 24 1.90 -9.62 11.92
N ALA A 25 1.91 -10.03 10.65
CA ALA A 25 3.02 -10.80 10.10
C ALA A 25 4.34 -10.01 10.11
N GLN A 26 4.31 -8.72 9.77
CA GLN A 26 5.49 -7.84 9.85
C GLN A 26 6.02 -7.74 11.29
N ARG A 27 5.13 -7.55 12.27
CA ARG A 27 5.54 -7.45 13.69
C ARG A 27 6.20 -8.73 14.18
N VAL A 28 5.59 -9.89 13.90
CA VAL A 28 6.18 -11.20 14.24
C VAL A 28 7.51 -11.43 13.52
N GLY A 29 7.64 -10.98 12.27
CA GLY A 29 8.89 -11.07 11.53
C GLY A 29 10.05 -10.36 12.24
N MET A 30 9.78 -9.21 12.87
CA MET A 30 10.81 -8.42 13.56
C MET A 30 11.36 -9.08 14.85
N ASP A 31 10.72 -10.10 15.36
CA ASP A 31 11.25 -10.88 16.49
C ASP A 31 12.40 -11.82 16.07
N HIS A 32 12.59 -12.02 14.75
CA HIS A 32 13.53 -13.00 14.20
C HIS A 32 14.57 -12.41 13.26
N ILE A 33 14.29 -11.30 12.61
CA ILE A 33 15.13 -10.72 11.56
C ILE A 33 15.04 -9.19 11.58
N GLU A 34 16.13 -8.55 11.20
CA GLU A 34 16.24 -7.09 11.10
C GLU A 34 15.41 -6.52 9.93
N PRO A 35 15.02 -5.22 9.97
CA PRO A 35 14.15 -4.57 8.99
C PRO A 35 14.57 -4.70 7.52
N PHE A 36 15.84 -4.46 7.21
CA PHE A 36 16.29 -4.46 5.81
C PHE A 36 16.40 -5.86 5.21
N PRO A 37 16.98 -6.89 5.87
CA PRO A 37 16.92 -8.27 5.36
C PRO A 37 15.50 -8.79 5.20
N PHE A 38 14.56 -8.43 6.11
CA PHE A 38 13.15 -8.75 5.95
C PHE A 38 12.57 -8.09 4.69
N GLY A 39 12.79 -6.77 4.52
CA GLY A 39 12.36 -6.02 3.34
C GLY A 39 12.93 -6.59 2.05
N ALA A 40 14.23 -6.87 2.02
CA ALA A 40 14.92 -7.45 0.87
C ALA A 40 14.34 -8.81 0.49
N SER A 41 14.19 -9.72 1.46
CA SER A 41 13.68 -11.08 1.24
C SER A 41 12.25 -11.09 0.71
N ARG A 42 11.34 -10.27 1.29
CA ARG A 42 9.95 -10.18 0.80
C ARG A 42 9.87 -9.60 -0.61
N TYR A 43 10.72 -8.64 -0.99
CA TYR A 43 10.72 -8.07 -2.33
C TYR A 43 11.36 -8.97 -3.38
N VAL A 44 12.30 -9.86 -3.01
CA VAL A 44 12.73 -10.97 -3.88
C VAL A 44 11.53 -11.81 -4.27
N LEU A 45 10.74 -12.27 -3.29
CA LEU A 45 9.56 -13.11 -3.54
C LEU A 45 8.53 -12.39 -4.39
N ALA A 46 8.23 -11.13 -4.08
CA ALA A 46 7.30 -10.32 -4.88
C ALA A 46 7.73 -10.20 -6.34
N THR A 47 9.01 -9.93 -6.58
CA THR A 47 9.55 -9.84 -7.93
C THR A 47 9.46 -11.18 -8.68
N LEU A 48 9.86 -12.27 -8.03
CA LEU A 48 9.85 -13.61 -8.64
C LEU A 48 8.43 -14.08 -8.98
N VAL A 49 7.45 -13.81 -8.13
CA VAL A 49 6.04 -14.17 -8.37
C VAL A 49 5.45 -13.39 -9.55
N LEU A 50 5.84 -12.13 -9.75
CA LEU A 50 5.29 -11.31 -10.83
C LEU A 50 5.86 -11.68 -12.22
N ILE A 51 7.07 -12.22 -12.31
CA ILE A 51 7.68 -12.59 -13.60
C ILE A 51 6.81 -13.58 -14.40
N PRO A 52 6.39 -14.73 -13.85
CA PRO A 52 5.53 -15.67 -14.59
C PRO A 52 4.13 -15.07 -14.85
N ILE A 53 3.60 -14.25 -13.97
CA ILE A 53 2.31 -13.57 -14.15
C ILE A 53 2.37 -12.62 -15.34
N ILE A 54 3.42 -11.81 -15.46
CA ILE A 54 3.63 -10.91 -16.60
C ILE A 54 3.68 -11.71 -17.91
N LYS A 55 4.49 -12.77 -17.94
CA LYS A 55 4.62 -13.63 -19.14
C LYS A 55 3.29 -14.28 -19.53
N PHE A 56 2.51 -14.71 -18.55
CA PHE A 56 1.19 -15.30 -18.78
C PHE A 56 0.22 -14.29 -19.40
N PHE A 57 0.13 -13.09 -18.86
CA PHE A 57 -0.75 -12.05 -19.39
C PHE A 57 -0.31 -11.57 -20.79
N GLU A 58 0.98 -11.39 -21.02
CA GLU A 58 1.50 -11.06 -22.35
C GLU A 58 1.20 -12.15 -23.41
N ALA A 59 1.34 -13.41 -23.02
CA ALA A 59 1.01 -14.52 -23.89
C ALA A 59 -0.50 -14.63 -24.19
N LYS A 60 -1.34 -14.31 -23.19
CA LYS A 60 -2.80 -14.27 -23.35
C LYS A 60 -3.24 -13.11 -24.25
N GLU A 61 -2.67 -11.91 -24.02
CA GLU A 61 -2.95 -10.72 -24.81
C GLU A 61 -2.61 -10.92 -26.29
N LYS A 62 -1.45 -11.50 -26.60
CA LYS A 62 -1.01 -11.82 -27.98
C LYS A 62 -1.90 -12.86 -28.69
N LYS A 63 -2.64 -13.66 -27.93
CA LYS A 63 -3.57 -14.67 -28.50
C LYS A 63 -4.98 -14.13 -28.72
N ASP A 64 -5.28 -12.90 -28.25
CA ASP A 64 -6.57 -12.26 -28.46
C ASP A 64 -6.70 -11.91 -29.96
N PRO A 65 -7.78 -12.34 -30.65
CA PRO A 65 -8.02 -12.00 -32.06
C PRO A 65 -8.09 -10.49 -32.34
N GLY A 66 -8.41 -9.69 -31.34
CA GLY A 66 -8.45 -8.23 -31.39
C GLY A 66 -7.13 -7.53 -31.03
N TYR A 67 -6.06 -8.28 -30.74
CA TYR A 67 -4.78 -7.70 -30.34
C TYR A 67 -4.13 -6.91 -31.48
N ILE A 68 -3.98 -5.63 -31.26
CA ILE A 68 -3.20 -4.74 -32.13
C ILE A 68 -1.88 -4.44 -31.41
N PRO A 69 -0.73 -4.90 -31.95
CA PRO A 69 0.56 -4.60 -31.32
C PRO A 69 0.79 -3.08 -31.33
N PRO A 70 1.31 -2.51 -30.22
CA PRO A 70 1.64 -1.10 -30.17
C PRO A 70 2.71 -0.76 -31.24
N THR A 71 2.64 0.43 -31.78
CA THR A 71 3.68 0.96 -32.67
C THR A 71 5.03 1.02 -31.93
N ALA A 72 6.14 1.09 -32.66
CA ALA A 72 7.47 1.17 -32.06
C ALA A 72 7.61 2.41 -31.15
N GLU A 73 6.97 3.52 -31.50
CA GLU A 73 6.96 4.75 -30.68
C GLU A 73 6.17 4.56 -29.40
N GLU A 74 4.94 4.04 -29.47
CA GLU A 74 4.10 3.73 -28.31
C GLU A 74 4.79 2.75 -27.36
N ALA A 75 5.38 1.69 -27.90
CA ALA A 75 6.14 0.72 -27.11
C ALA A 75 7.34 1.36 -26.41
N ALA A 76 8.06 2.26 -27.08
CA ALA A 76 9.20 2.99 -26.50
C ALA A 76 8.75 3.93 -25.37
N VAL A 77 7.65 4.66 -25.54
CA VAL A 77 7.05 5.53 -24.53
C VAL A 77 6.62 4.69 -23.32
N GLN A 78 5.85 3.64 -23.56
CA GLN A 78 5.39 2.75 -22.48
C GLN A 78 6.56 2.13 -21.70
N ARG A 79 7.60 1.65 -22.40
CA ARG A 79 8.80 1.10 -21.75
C ARG A 79 9.51 2.14 -20.90
N LYS A 80 9.68 3.37 -21.41
CA LYS A 80 10.32 4.48 -20.68
C LYS A 80 9.55 4.80 -19.39
N TYR A 81 8.22 4.94 -19.47
CA TYR A 81 7.37 5.19 -18.30
C TYR A 81 7.39 4.03 -17.31
N THR A 82 7.34 2.79 -17.79
CA THR A 82 7.41 1.59 -16.94
C THR A 82 8.73 1.52 -16.17
N ILE A 83 9.87 1.73 -16.84
CA ILE A 83 11.20 1.67 -16.18
C ILE A 83 11.37 2.84 -15.20
N ARG A 84 11.14 4.07 -15.65
CA ARG A 84 11.27 5.25 -14.78
C ARG A 84 10.31 5.21 -13.61
N GLY A 85 9.05 4.86 -13.88
CA GLY A 85 8.02 4.72 -12.87
C GLY A 85 8.37 3.63 -11.86
N GLY A 86 8.79 2.46 -12.33
CA GLY A 86 9.19 1.35 -11.45
C GLY A 86 10.36 1.71 -10.55
N ILE A 87 11.38 2.41 -11.06
CA ILE A 87 12.51 2.90 -10.26
C ILE A 87 12.03 3.95 -9.26
N THR A 88 11.27 4.96 -9.69
CA THR A 88 10.80 6.05 -8.80
C THR A 88 9.87 5.52 -7.71
N CYS A 89 8.87 4.71 -8.07
CA CYS A 89 7.97 4.07 -7.11
C CYS A 89 8.74 3.11 -6.20
N GLY A 90 9.75 2.39 -6.71
CA GLY A 90 10.58 1.47 -5.93
C GLY A 90 11.45 2.19 -4.90
N MET A 91 12.01 3.35 -5.23
CA MET A 91 12.74 4.20 -4.26
C MET A 91 11.78 4.72 -3.18
N ALA A 92 10.62 5.25 -3.57
CA ALA A 92 9.62 5.74 -2.62
C ALA A 92 9.12 4.61 -1.72
N LEU A 93 8.86 3.42 -2.28
CA LEU A 93 8.45 2.24 -1.53
C LEU A 93 9.54 1.79 -0.56
N PHE A 94 10.80 1.75 -0.99
CA PHE A 94 11.93 1.40 -0.11
C PHE A 94 11.98 2.31 1.10
N VAL A 95 11.95 3.63 0.90
CA VAL A 95 12.02 4.59 2.00
C VAL A 95 10.80 4.46 2.93
N ALA A 96 9.59 4.41 2.37
CA ALA A 96 8.35 4.29 3.14
C ALA A 96 8.32 3.00 3.96
N SER A 97 8.61 1.86 3.34
CA SER A 97 8.58 0.56 4.02
C SER A 97 9.72 0.39 5.01
N SER A 98 10.87 1.03 4.80
CA SER A 98 11.96 1.04 5.77
C SER A 98 11.57 1.78 7.04
N PHE A 99 11.00 2.98 6.93
CA PHE A 99 10.47 3.69 8.10
C PHE A 99 9.38 2.90 8.81
N GLN A 100 8.47 2.26 8.06
CA GLN A 100 7.43 1.43 8.66
C GLN A 100 8.01 0.26 9.43
N GLN A 101 8.96 -0.46 8.82
CA GLN A 101 9.53 -1.67 9.40
C GLN A 101 10.44 -1.38 10.60
N ILE A 102 11.17 -0.26 10.57
CA ILE A 102 11.95 0.24 11.71
C ILE A 102 10.98 0.70 12.82
N GLY A 103 9.97 1.49 12.48
CA GLY A 103 9.05 2.06 13.45
C GLY A 103 8.24 1.01 14.21
N ILE A 104 7.79 -0.07 13.53
CA ILE A 104 6.97 -1.14 14.13
C ILE A 104 7.73 -1.92 15.22
N GLN A 105 9.06 -1.84 15.28
CA GLN A 105 9.85 -2.42 16.37
C GLN A 105 9.67 -1.66 17.69
N TYR A 106 9.38 -0.36 17.61
CA TYR A 106 9.32 0.57 18.75
C TYR A 106 7.90 1.05 19.07
N THR A 107 6.89 0.53 18.38
CA THR A 107 5.48 0.82 18.63
C THR A 107 4.60 -0.41 18.34
N SER A 108 3.31 -0.35 18.68
CA SER A 108 2.40 -1.47 18.43
C SER A 108 1.99 -1.56 16.96
N ALA A 109 1.61 -2.77 16.51
CA ALA A 109 1.06 -2.97 15.17
C ALA A 109 -0.19 -2.10 14.90
N GLY A 110 -1.06 -1.93 15.91
CA GLY A 110 -2.23 -1.06 15.83
C GLY A 110 -1.88 0.41 15.64
N LYS A 111 -0.92 0.95 16.43
CA LYS A 111 -0.43 2.32 16.25
C LYS A 111 0.27 2.49 14.90
N THR A 112 1.05 1.49 14.46
CA THR A 112 1.68 1.51 13.12
C THR A 112 0.64 1.60 12.03
N ALA A 113 -0.41 0.79 12.08
CA ALA A 113 -1.51 0.84 11.11
C ALA A 113 -2.21 2.20 11.10
N PHE A 114 -2.51 2.75 12.30
CA PHE A 114 -3.13 4.07 12.45
C PHE A 114 -2.28 5.17 11.81
N ILE A 115 -1.01 5.27 12.23
CA ILE A 115 -0.14 6.38 11.81
C ILE A 115 0.20 6.26 10.32
N THR A 116 0.43 5.03 9.82
CA THR A 116 0.62 4.80 8.39
C THR A 116 -0.60 5.29 7.59
N ALA A 117 -1.81 4.95 8.03
CA ALA A 117 -3.04 5.32 7.34
C ALA A 117 -3.32 6.84 7.33
N LEU A 118 -2.55 7.67 8.05
CA LEU A 118 -2.62 9.14 7.92
C LEU A 118 -2.30 9.64 6.51
N TYR A 119 -1.76 8.78 5.62
CA TYR A 119 -1.66 9.09 4.19
C TYR A 119 -3.01 9.49 3.57
N ILE A 120 -4.16 9.10 4.15
CA ILE A 120 -5.49 9.54 3.70
C ILE A 120 -5.67 11.06 3.72
N VAL A 121 -5.01 11.74 4.65
CA VAL A 121 -4.99 13.20 4.75
C VAL A 121 -3.89 13.79 3.88
N LEU A 122 -2.72 13.14 3.87
CA LEU A 122 -1.53 13.64 3.16
C LEU A 122 -1.66 13.55 1.64
N VAL A 123 -2.29 12.48 1.11
CA VAL A 123 -2.48 12.32 -0.35
C VAL A 123 -3.28 13.47 -0.98
N PRO A 124 -4.48 13.83 -0.49
CA PRO A 124 -5.19 14.97 -1.07
C PRO A 124 -4.46 16.31 -0.83
N VAL A 125 -3.80 16.49 0.32
CA VAL A 125 -3.00 17.70 0.60
C VAL A 125 -1.86 17.83 -0.43
N PHE A 126 -1.06 16.79 -0.64
CA PHE A 126 -0.01 16.80 -1.65
C PHE A 126 -0.55 16.85 -3.07
N GLY A 127 -1.72 16.24 -3.32
CA GLY A 127 -2.44 16.33 -4.59
C GLY A 127 -2.77 17.77 -4.99
N LEU A 128 -3.08 18.66 -4.05
CA LEU A 128 -3.31 20.08 -4.34
C LEU A 128 -2.07 20.75 -4.95
N PHE A 129 -0.87 20.45 -4.46
CA PHE A 129 0.39 20.96 -5.04
C PHE A 129 0.62 20.42 -6.46
N LEU A 130 0.07 19.25 -6.78
CA LEU A 130 0.07 18.67 -8.13
C LEU A 130 -1.13 19.12 -8.98
N LYS A 131 -1.89 20.14 -8.52
CA LYS A 131 -3.08 20.68 -9.18
C LYS A 131 -4.22 19.67 -9.38
N LYS A 132 -4.26 18.59 -8.58
CA LYS A 132 -5.37 17.65 -8.58
C LYS A 132 -6.59 18.29 -7.90
N LYS A 133 -7.76 18.07 -8.48
CA LYS A 133 -9.03 18.62 -7.95
C LYS A 133 -9.63 17.60 -6.99
N VAL A 134 -9.76 17.98 -5.74
CA VAL A 134 -10.44 17.18 -4.70
C VAL A 134 -11.79 17.83 -4.39
N THR A 135 -12.87 17.04 -4.43
CA THR A 135 -14.20 17.57 -4.14
C THR A 135 -14.36 17.88 -2.65
N TRP A 136 -15.28 18.78 -2.30
CA TRP A 136 -15.55 19.08 -0.90
C TRP A 136 -16.09 17.86 -0.12
N LEU A 137 -16.90 17.00 -0.77
CA LEU A 137 -17.38 15.74 -0.18
C LEU A 137 -16.25 14.77 0.11
N THR A 138 -15.25 14.72 -0.77
CA THR A 138 -14.05 13.91 -0.51
C THR A 138 -13.29 14.43 0.72
N TRP A 139 -13.17 15.76 0.89
CA TRP A 139 -12.57 16.34 2.10
C TRP A 139 -13.36 16.01 3.37
N VAL A 140 -14.70 16.04 3.30
CA VAL A 140 -15.56 15.60 4.41
C VAL A 140 -15.33 14.13 4.72
N GLY A 141 -15.25 13.27 3.69
CA GLY A 141 -14.91 11.85 3.86
C GLY A 141 -13.55 11.65 4.52
N VAL A 142 -12.53 12.40 4.09
CA VAL A 142 -11.17 12.38 4.70
C VAL A 142 -11.23 12.76 6.19
N ALA A 143 -11.94 13.83 6.54
CA ALA A 143 -12.08 14.28 7.92
C ALA A 143 -12.81 13.24 8.80
N ILE A 144 -13.92 12.68 8.30
CA ILE A 144 -14.68 11.63 8.99
C ILE A 144 -13.82 10.37 9.15
N SER A 145 -13.07 9.97 8.11
CA SER A 145 -12.19 8.81 8.15
C SER A 145 -11.06 8.99 9.18
N ALA A 146 -10.47 10.17 9.28
CA ALA A 146 -9.46 10.48 10.30
C ALA A 146 -10.00 10.33 11.72
N VAL A 147 -11.25 10.76 11.96
CA VAL A 147 -11.94 10.56 13.24
C VAL A 147 -12.21 9.08 13.51
N GLY A 148 -12.70 8.33 12.51
CA GLY A 148 -12.93 6.90 12.63
C GLY A 148 -11.64 6.13 12.93
N LEU A 149 -10.57 6.49 12.27
CA LEU A 149 -9.24 5.92 12.46
C LEU A 149 -8.70 6.22 13.88
N TYR A 150 -8.89 7.43 14.39
CA TYR A 150 -8.57 7.78 15.76
C TYR A 150 -9.34 6.91 16.76
N LEU A 151 -10.65 6.77 16.58
CA LEU A 151 -11.50 5.95 17.46
C LEU A 151 -11.10 4.47 17.44
N LEU A 152 -10.69 3.95 16.27
CA LEU A 152 -10.29 2.57 16.08
C LEU A 152 -8.97 2.25 16.77
N CYS A 153 -7.97 3.12 16.63
CA CYS A 153 -6.59 2.74 16.92
C CYS A 153 -6.02 3.35 18.20
N ILE A 154 -6.60 4.46 18.72
CA ILE A 154 -6.08 5.11 19.92
C ILE A 154 -6.78 4.54 21.17
N LYS A 155 -6.04 3.78 21.96
CA LYS A 155 -6.41 3.34 23.33
C LYS A 155 -6.17 4.49 24.33
N GLU A 156 -6.45 4.28 25.59
CA GLU A 156 -6.65 5.36 26.61
C GLU A 156 -5.44 6.26 26.87
N ASP A 157 -4.21 5.80 26.63
CA ASP A 157 -2.99 6.61 26.86
C ASP A 157 -2.32 6.98 25.54
N PHE A 158 -2.56 8.21 25.07
CA PHE A 158 -1.89 8.74 23.90
C PHE A 158 -0.48 9.27 24.28
N THR A 159 0.48 8.37 24.38
CA THR A 159 1.90 8.72 24.45
C THR A 159 2.53 8.63 23.08
N ILE A 160 3.23 9.70 22.65
CA ILE A 160 3.99 9.68 21.40
C ILE A 160 5.38 9.12 21.70
N GLU A 161 5.68 7.99 21.11
CA GLU A 161 6.96 7.31 21.20
C GLU A 161 7.83 7.58 19.97
N MET A 162 9.12 7.28 20.03
CA MET A 162 10.03 7.43 18.87
C MET A 162 9.55 6.61 17.66
N GLY A 163 9.02 5.41 17.91
CA GLY A 163 8.43 4.57 16.86
C GLY A 163 7.28 5.25 16.13
N ASP A 164 6.41 5.95 16.86
CA ASP A 164 5.27 6.68 16.28
C ASP A 164 5.74 7.79 15.33
N PHE A 165 6.79 8.52 15.70
CA PHE A 165 7.39 9.54 14.84
C PHE A 165 8.00 8.94 13.56
N ILE A 166 8.71 7.82 13.67
CA ILE A 166 9.28 7.11 12.51
C ILE A 166 8.16 6.64 11.57
N VAL A 167 7.06 6.10 12.11
CA VAL A 167 5.90 5.69 11.29
C VAL A 167 5.17 6.90 10.71
N PHE A 168 5.20 8.05 11.35
CA PHE A 168 4.67 9.28 10.73
C PHE A 168 5.49 9.70 9.49
N LEU A 169 6.80 9.60 9.54
CA LEU A 169 7.64 9.80 8.33
C LEU A 169 7.30 8.78 7.23
N CYS A 170 7.02 7.52 7.63
CA CYS A 170 6.53 6.49 6.72
C CYS A 170 5.24 6.94 6.01
N SER A 171 4.26 7.49 6.74
CA SER A 171 2.98 7.92 6.15
C SER A 171 3.16 9.02 5.08
N ILE A 172 4.10 9.94 5.30
CA ILE A 172 4.49 10.96 4.31
C ILE A 172 5.05 10.28 3.05
N CYS A 173 5.98 9.34 3.23
CA CYS A 173 6.60 8.62 2.11
C CYS A 173 5.59 7.76 1.35
N PHE A 174 4.64 7.11 2.03
CA PHE A 174 3.56 6.38 1.35
C PHE A 174 2.61 7.30 0.60
N ALA A 175 2.29 8.49 1.11
CA ALA A 175 1.51 9.46 0.36
C ALA A 175 2.20 9.86 -0.96
N ILE A 176 3.52 10.08 -0.91
CA ILE A 176 4.33 10.35 -2.11
C ILE A 176 4.33 9.13 -3.05
N HIS A 177 4.51 7.92 -2.51
CA HIS A 177 4.47 6.67 -3.29
C HIS A 177 3.12 6.52 -4.02
N ILE A 178 1.98 6.72 -3.34
CA ILE A 178 0.63 6.64 -3.92
C ILE A 178 0.49 7.63 -5.10
N LEU A 179 0.97 8.86 -4.95
CA LEU A 179 0.94 9.86 -6.02
C LEU A 179 1.88 9.53 -7.19
N CYS A 180 3.04 8.92 -6.90
CA CYS A 180 3.92 8.40 -7.95
C CYS A 180 3.26 7.25 -8.73
N CYS A 181 2.60 6.31 -8.02
CA CYS A 181 1.85 5.22 -8.65
C CYS A 181 0.76 5.75 -9.58
N ASP A 182 -0.02 6.71 -9.12
CA ASP A 182 -1.06 7.37 -9.91
C ASP A 182 -0.47 8.00 -11.19
N HIS A 183 0.59 8.78 -11.07
CA HIS A 183 1.21 9.45 -12.22
C HIS A 183 1.76 8.47 -13.27
N PHE A 184 2.46 7.42 -12.83
CA PHE A 184 3.14 6.53 -13.78
C PHE A 184 2.21 5.47 -14.37
N THR A 185 1.16 5.05 -13.67
CA THR A 185 0.20 4.06 -14.18
C THR A 185 -0.67 4.59 -15.32
N GLU A 186 -0.75 5.91 -15.52
CA GLU A 186 -1.42 6.51 -16.68
C GLU A 186 -0.87 5.99 -18.01
N LYS A 187 0.45 5.77 -18.11
CA LYS A 187 1.14 5.40 -19.37
C LYS A 187 1.94 4.11 -19.29
N ALA A 188 2.14 3.56 -18.10
CA ALA A 188 2.86 2.32 -17.89
C ALA A 188 1.92 1.11 -17.74
N ASN A 189 2.42 -0.07 -18.02
CA ASN A 189 1.74 -1.31 -17.62
C ASN A 189 1.87 -1.48 -16.12
N PRO A 190 0.76 -1.52 -15.33
CA PRO A 190 0.81 -1.52 -13.87
C PRO A 190 1.57 -2.73 -13.29
N VAL A 191 1.38 -3.93 -13.88
CA VAL A 191 2.00 -5.18 -13.38
C VAL A 191 3.51 -5.17 -13.62
N LYS A 192 3.95 -4.70 -14.81
CA LYS A 192 5.38 -4.55 -15.10
C LYS A 192 6.03 -3.47 -14.24
N LEU A 193 5.30 -2.38 -14.00
CA LEU A 193 5.76 -1.30 -13.12
C LEU A 193 5.93 -1.83 -11.69
N SER A 194 4.97 -2.61 -11.16
CA SER A 194 5.08 -3.27 -9.86
C SER A 194 6.29 -4.19 -9.76
N CYS A 195 6.57 -4.98 -10.78
CA CYS A 195 7.73 -5.87 -10.79
C CYS A 195 9.06 -5.10 -10.70
N ILE A 196 9.21 -4.01 -11.47
CA ILE A 196 10.42 -3.17 -11.42
C ILE A 196 10.51 -2.42 -10.08
N GLN A 197 9.39 -1.94 -9.52
CA GLN A 197 9.37 -1.31 -8.20
C GLN A 197 9.90 -2.26 -7.12
N PHE A 198 9.47 -3.54 -7.12
CA PHE A 198 9.96 -4.50 -6.13
C PHE A 198 11.42 -4.86 -6.37
N ALA A 199 11.86 -5.03 -7.61
CA ALA A 199 13.27 -5.24 -7.92
C ALA A 199 14.14 -4.08 -7.43
N THR A 200 13.68 -2.83 -7.60
CA THR A 200 14.37 -1.63 -7.12
C THR A 200 14.41 -1.60 -5.58
N ALA A 201 13.26 -1.79 -4.93
CA ALA A 201 13.19 -1.82 -3.46
C ALA A 201 14.02 -2.96 -2.88
N CYS A 202 14.04 -4.13 -3.53
CA CYS A 202 14.87 -5.27 -3.17
C CYS A 202 16.37 -4.92 -3.17
N VAL A 203 16.86 -4.36 -4.28
CA VAL A 203 18.29 -3.98 -4.39
C VAL A 203 18.66 -2.96 -3.32
N LEU A 204 17.85 -1.92 -3.12
CA LEU A 204 18.11 -0.91 -2.10
C LEU A 204 18.07 -1.50 -0.67
N SER A 205 17.13 -2.40 -0.39
CA SER A 205 17.04 -3.08 0.90
C SER A 205 18.26 -3.98 1.16
N TRP A 206 18.75 -4.72 0.15
CA TRP A 206 19.98 -5.52 0.30
C TRP A 206 21.22 -4.63 0.52
N ILE A 207 21.33 -3.50 -0.20
CA ILE A 207 22.44 -2.55 0.01
C ILE A 207 22.41 -2.03 1.45
N ALA A 208 21.23 -1.63 1.95
CA ALA A 208 21.08 -1.17 3.33
C ALA A 208 21.38 -2.30 4.33
N ALA A 209 20.86 -3.50 4.13
CA ALA A 209 21.09 -4.67 4.98
C ALA A 209 22.58 -4.98 5.15
N PHE A 210 23.32 -5.08 4.04
CA PHE A 210 24.76 -5.34 4.07
C PHE A 210 25.58 -4.21 4.71
N ALA A 211 25.06 -2.97 4.67
CA ALA A 211 25.77 -1.83 5.23
C ALA A 211 25.53 -1.61 6.72
N THR A 212 24.37 -2.02 7.25
CA THR A 212 23.92 -1.56 8.59
C THR A 212 23.44 -2.66 9.52
N GLU A 213 23.13 -3.87 9.03
CA GLU A 213 22.46 -4.91 9.81
C GLU A 213 23.14 -6.27 9.70
N THR A 214 22.84 -7.16 10.65
CA THR A 214 23.35 -8.53 10.64
C THR A 214 22.40 -9.45 9.89
N ILE A 215 22.90 -10.13 8.86
CA ILE A 215 22.14 -11.08 8.06
C ILE A 215 22.45 -12.49 8.51
N THR A 216 21.43 -13.21 9.01
CA THR A 216 21.56 -14.62 9.39
C THR A 216 20.57 -15.48 8.62
N ILE A 217 21.01 -16.66 8.18
CA ILE A 217 20.13 -17.63 7.52
C ILE A 217 19.06 -18.13 8.49
N GLU A 218 19.44 -18.34 9.75
CA GLU A 218 18.53 -18.75 10.83
C GLU A 218 17.39 -17.74 11.01
N GLY A 219 17.69 -16.43 11.03
CA GLY A 219 16.68 -15.36 11.14
C GLY A 219 15.74 -15.32 9.93
N ILE A 220 16.28 -15.47 8.71
CA ILE A 220 15.48 -15.55 7.49
C ILE A 220 14.54 -16.76 7.53
N MET A 221 15.03 -17.92 7.96
CA MET A 221 14.22 -19.14 8.06
C MET A 221 13.15 -19.03 9.15
N ALA A 222 13.50 -18.49 10.32
CA ALA A 222 12.54 -18.26 11.41
C ALA A 222 11.43 -17.29 11.04
N ALA A 223 11.77 -16.21 10.30
CA ALA A 223 10.80 -15.27 9.74
C ALA A 223 10.11 -15.77 8.45
N GLY A 224 10.38 -16.99 8.00
CA GLY A 224 10.01 -17.50 6.66
C GLY A 224 8.53 -17.35 6.31
N PHE A 225 7.61 -17.65 7.24
CA PHE A 225 6.17 -17.47 7.01
C PHE A 225 5.80 -15.99 6.85
N ALA A 226 6.35 -15.11 7.70
CA ALA A 226 6.12 -13.66 7.61
C ALA A 226 6.66 -13.09 6.30
N ILE A 227 7.87 -13.50 5.90
CA ILE A 227 8.49 -13.14 4.61
C ILE A 227 7.64 -13.63 3.45
N PHE A 228 7.18 -14.88 3.48
CA PHE A 228 6.33 -15.44 2.43
C PHE A 228 5.01 -14.68 2.30
N TYR A 229 4.30 -14.48 3.43
CA TYR A 229 3.03 -13.75 3.42
C TYR A 229 3.20 -12.30 2.93
N CYS A 230 4.19 -11.59 3.48
CA CYS A 230 4.45 -10.20 3.10
C CYS A 230 5.03 -10.08 1.69
N GLY A 231 5.78 -11.06 1.21
CA GLY A 231 6.35 -11.08 -0.14
C GLY A 231 5.33 -11.41 -1.22
N VAL A 232 4.60 -12.51 -1.05
CA VAL A 232 3.66 -12.99 -2.08
C VAL A 232 2.34 -12.22 -2.03
N PHE A 233 1.69 -12.16 -0.85
CA PHE A 233 0.36 -11.57 -0.75
C PHE A 233 0.42 -10.05 -0.55
N SER A 234 1.15 -9.55 0.43
CA SER A 234 1.17 -8.11 0.72
C SER A 234 1.88 -7.32 -0.39
N ALA A 235 3.10 -7.70 -0.77
CA ALA A 235 3.83 -7.04 -1.85
C ALA A 235 3.32 -7.52 -3.22
N GLY A 236 3.51 -8.79 -3.56
CA GLY A 236 3.22 -9.32 -4.90
C GLY A 236 1.77 -9.07 -5.35
N VAL A 237 0.80 -9.39 -4.52
CA VAL A 237 -0.62 -9.18 -4.84
C VAL A 237 -1.08 -7.77 -4.47
N GLY A 238 -0.97 -7.36 -3.20
CA GLY A 238 -1.56 -6.13 -2.68
C GLY A 238 -1.11 -4.86 -3.43
N TYR A 239 0.19 -4.58 -3.50
CA TYR A 239 0.69 -3.41 -4.25
C TYR A 239 0.42 -3.50 -5.76
N THR A 240 0.38 -4.71 -6.34
CA THR A 240 0.03 -4.86 -7.76
C THR A 240 -1.45 -4.54 -8.00
N LEU A 241 -2.35 -4.99 -7.13
CA LEU A 241 -3.77 -4.62 -7.17
C LEU A 241 -3.96 -3.11 -6.98
N GLN A 242 -3.22 -2.48 -6.07
CA GLN A 242 -3.19 -1.03 -5.92
C GLN A 242 -2.81 -0.34 -7.24
N MET A 243 -1.71 -0.74 -7.85
CA MET A 243 -1.25 -0.16 -9.12
C MET A 243 -2.27 -0.31 -10.26
N VAL A 244 -2.90 -1.49 -10.35
CA VAL A 244 -3.95 -1.77 -11.35
C VAL A 244 -5.17 -0.89 -11.10
N ALA A 245 -5.59 -0.77 -9.85
CA ALA A 245 -6.76 0.02 -9.48
C ALA A 245 -6.52 1.53 -9.64
N GLN A 246 -5.36 2.04 -9.25
CA GLN A 246 -5.02 3.46 -9.34
C GLN A 246 -4.93 3.98 -10.78
N LYS A 247 -4.82 3.10 -11.78
CA LYS A 247 -4.92 3.51 -13.18
C LYS A 247 -6.25 4.19 -13.53
N ASP A 248 -7.33 3.75 -12.88
CA ASP A 248 -8.71 4.18 -13.16
C ASP A 248 -9.41 4.78 -11.90
N THR A 249 -8.70 4.98 -10.79
CA THR A 249 -9.24 5.49 -9.52
C THR A 249 -8.43 6.69 -9.04
N ASP A 250 -9.10 7.77 -8.66
CA ASP A 250 -8.46 8.95 -8.07
C ASP A 250 -7.63 8.58 -6.83
N PRO A 251 -6.39 9.11 -6.67
CA PRO A 251 -5.48 8.73 -5.59
C PRO A 251 -6.04 9.05 -4.19
N THR A 252 -6.90 10.06 -4.05
CA THR A 252 -7.55 10.36 -2.77
C THR A 252 -8.57 9.28 -2.40
N ILE A 253 -9.39 8.85 -3.38
CA ILE A 253 -10.34 7.74 -3.18
C ILE A 253 -9.58 6.43 -2.94
N ALA A 254 -8.49 6.21 -3.66
CA ALA A 254 -7.64 5.04 -3.45
C ALA A 254 -7.06 5.01 -2.02
N SER A 255 -6.53 6.13 -1.52
CA SER A 255 -6.00 6.23 -0.16
C SER A 255 -7.07 6.01 0.91
N LEU A 256 -8.29 6.53 0.71
CA LEU A 256 -9.44 6.28 1.60
C LEU A 256 -9.80 4.80 1.66
N LEU A 257 -9.88 4.11 0.52
CA LEU A 257 -10.21 2.68 0.48
C LEU A 257 -9.10 1.84 1.13
N MET A 258 -7.85 2.15 0.83
CA MET A 258 -6.71 1.43 1.40
C MET A 258 -6.57 1.64 2.91
N SER A 259 -6.97 2.80 3.46
CA SER A 259 -6.93 3.04 4.91
C SER A 259 -7.81 2.09 5.73
N LEU A 260 -8.75 1.37 5.09
CA LEU A 260 -9.48 0.26 5.72
C LEU A 260 -8.57 -0.89 6.14
N GLU A 261 -7.30 -0.90 5.74
CA GLU A 261 -6.31 -1.84 6.29
C GLU A 261 -6.27 -1.83 7.82
N SER A 262 -6.50 -0.67 8.45
CA SER A 262 -6.58 -0.56 9.90
C SER A 262 -7.82 -1.26 10.47
N VAL A 263 -8.96 -1.20 9.77
CA VAL A 263 -10.18 -1.92 10.15
C VAL A 263 -9.99 -3.41 10.01
N PHE A 264 -9.45 -3.86 8.88
CA PHE A 264 -9.19 -5.28 8.65
C PHE A 264 -8.08 -5.83 9.55
N GLY A 265 -7.12 -4.99 9.95
CA GLY A 265 -6.12 -5.32 10.97
C GLY A 265 -6.76 -5.60 12.33
N ALA A 266 -7.67 -4.73 12.79
CA ALA A 266 -8.41 -4.91 14.03
C ALA A 266 -9.33 -6.15 13.98
N VAL A 267 -10.05 -6.35 12.87
CA VAL A 267 -10.90 -7.53 12.66
C VAL A 267 -10.06 -8.80 12.61
N GLY A 268 -8.90 -8.78 11.95
CA GLY A 268 -7.95 -9.89 11.94
C GLY A 268 -7.42 -10.21 13.33
N GLY A 269 -7.08 -9.20 14.14
CA GLY A 269 -6.70 -9.35 15.54
C GLY A 269 -7.78 -10.03 16.37
N TYR A 270 -9.04 -9.63 16.20
CA TYR A 270 -10.17 -10.25 16.89
C TYR A 270 -10.33 -11.73 16.55
N PHE A 271 -10.32 -12.11 15.25
CA PHE A 271 -10.57 -13.48 14.83
C PHE A 271 -9.34 -14.40 14.94
N ILE A 272 -8.14 -13.88 14.68
CA ILE A 272 -6.90 -14.69 14.61
C ILE A 272 -6.18 -14.73 15.95
N LEU A 273 -6.09 -13.58 16.65
CA LEU A 273 -5.37 -13.45 17.91
C LEU A 273 -6.29 -13.50 19.13
N HIS A 274 -7.62 -13.63 18.92
CA HIS A 274 -8.64 -13.61 19.97
C HIS A 274 -8.60 -12.34 20.82
N GLU A 275 -8.18 -11.21 20.22
CA GLU A 275 -8.21 -9.91 20.86
C GLU A 275 -9.65 -9.42 21.03
N THR A 276 -9.93 -8.72 22.12
CA THR A 276 -11.27 -8.14 22.33
C THR A 276 -11.34 -6.76 21.69
N MET A 277 -12.39 -6.50 20.92
CA MET A 277 -12.67 -5.16 20.39
C MET A 277 -13.53 -4.36 21.37
N ALA A 278 -13.05 -3.19 21.77
CA ALA A 278 -13.83 -2.27 22.56
C ALA A 278 -14.94 -1.61 21.70
N THR A 279 -16.03 -1.17 22.34
CA THR A 279 -17.14 -0.47 21.66
C THR A 279 -16.65 0.74 20.85
N LYS A 280 -15.65 1.46 21.36
CA LYS A 280 -15.01 2.59 20.68
C LYS A 280 -14.36 2.17 19.35
N GLU A 281 -13.66 1.03 19.32
CA GLU A 281 -13.01 0.49 18.14
C GLU A 281 -14.06 0.08 17.08
N LEU A 282 -15.15 -0.56 17.50
CA LEU A 282 -16.25 -0.91 16.62
C LEU A 282 -16.94 0.32 16.00
N ILE A 283 -17.16 1.38 16.79
CA ILE A 283 -17.67 2.67 16.28
C ILE A 283 -16.69 3.25 15.26
N GLY A 284 -15.38 3.20 15.52
CA GLY A 284 -14.35 3.65 14.60
C GLY A 284 -14.43 2.94 13.24
N CYS A 285 -14.61 1.61 13.24
CA CYS A 285 -14.81 0.84 12.01
C CYS A 285 -16.03 1.34 11.20
N VAL A 286 -17.18 1.49 11.86
CA VAL A 286 -18.42 1.96 11.20
C VAL A 286 -18.24 3.38 10.63
N VAL A 287 -17.59 4.27 11.38
CA VAL A 287 -17.31 5.65 10.95
C VAL A 287 -16.40 5.67 9.72
N MET A 288 -15.37 4.82 9.65
CA MET A 288 -14.49 4.71 8.48
C MET A 288 -15.24 4.22 7.24
N PHE A 289 -16.09 3.20 7.36
CA PHE A 289 -16.92 2.75 6.23
C PHE A 289 -17.89 3.84 5.75
N ALA A 290 -18.54 4.57 6.69
CA ALA A 290 -19.42 5.68 6.34
C ALA A 290 -18.67 6.80 5.60
N ALA A 291 -17.44 7.11 6.04
CA ALA A 291 -16.59 8.12 5.40
C ALA A 291 -16.32 7.82 3.91
N ILE A 292 -16.04 6.55 3.58
CA ILE A 292 -15.80 6.11 2.20
C ILE A 292 -17.06 6.29 1.34
N ILE A 293 -18.24 5.97 1.89
CA ILE A 293 -19.52 6.17 1.18
C ILE A 293 -19.72 7.65 0.89
N VAL A 294 -19.51 8.52 1.90
CA VAL A 294 -19.64 9.98 1.74
C VAL A 294 -18.69 10.52 0.68
N ALA A 295 -17.42 10.10 0.69
CA ALA A 295 -16.42 10.56 -0.26
C ALA A 295 -16.71 10.18 -1.72
N GLN A 296 -17.51 9.14 -1.95
CA GLN A 296 -17.86 8.62 -3.27
C GLN A 296 -19.25 9.09 -3.78
N ILE A 297 -19.98 9.91 -3.02
CA ILE A 297 -21.26 10.46 -3.49
C ILE A 297 -21.00 11.35 -4.72
N PRO A 298 -21.62 11.05 -5.88
CA PRO A 298 -21.46 11.87 -7.06
C PRO A 298 -22.08 13.25 -6.84
N LEU A 299 -21.30 14.31 -7.04
CA LEU A 299 -21.83 15.65 -7.05
C LEU A 299 -22.56 15.90 -8.37
N PRO A 300 -23.73 16.58 -8.36
CA PRO A 300 -24.37 17.00 -9.59
C PRO A 300 -23.40 17.90 -10.37
N GLU A 301 -23.22 17.61 -11.66
CA GLU A 301 -22.46 18.49 -12.55
C GLU A 301 -23.10 19.89 -12.51
N LYS A 302 -22.32 20.90 -12.14
CA LYS A 302 -22.77 22.30 -12.35
C LYS A 302 -22.90 22.49 -13.84
N LYS A 303 -24.17 22.59 -14.29
CA LYS A 303 -24.51 23.03 -15.66
C LYS A 303 -23.93 24.41 -15.96
#